data_19e4e424bce8eb612f1d6667f0a9d397
#
_entry.id   19e4e424bce8eb612f1d6667f0a9d397
#
_cell.length_a   1.000
_cell.length_b   1.000
_cell.length_c   1.000
_cell.angle_alpha   90.00
_cell.angle_beta   90.00
_cell.angle_gamma   90.00
#
_symmetry.space_group_name_H-M   'P 1'
#
loop_
_entity.id
_entity.type
_entity.pdbx_description
1 polymer ?
#
loop_
_entity_poly.entity_id
_entity_poly.type
_entity_poly.pdbx_seq_one_letter_code
_entity_poly.pdbx_strand_id
1 'polypeptide(L)'
;MRGLLASILAATCLLGVPLELQAHSRPKPARKAPISNKTRPPRAAAPGKAKDKPSQPPEGASVLSSEPPEWKALQEAEREIFPERAPQAASPTLDTTALLLGPRPEVTASGAPAAPALQLEAIPEATPSLDWLKTLRLPDLPARMDERVIKYLRFFREDPRGRSTVALGWRRAGRYREQITAVLRAEKVPEALLWVAMTESGFDPGIKSHAGAVGLWQFMPEGARLYGLRVDRWMDERKDPTRSTVAAARYLKDLHRRFGSWELALAAYNMGFGGLLAAVRKYNTNDFWELCRYEAGIPWETTLYVPKILALAIVAENPGIFGLESITPDPPIATDLLRVPASTPLAAVAHAAGVEESTVAALNPQLPVRRTPPAPLTDYEVRVPSGKGAEASQKLGAALERSPKVQAITVRLGQTVASLASELGVSRASLAELNGLAYDENPQPGETLLIPAWGKPLVPSGEKPVVAVPRFPSAIPGRQRVFYRVVGGDTLEAIASVFRVHVDDLRSWNALDPSARLLEGTTLQIFLPPGQDLSGVVAFREEEVRILVVGSDEFFTWFEAQKGRRRLVVTVAEGETWQSLSRKYGLSLGLLERINRRSHTEPLRPGETVVVYTSKADTTPRSLNKADETI
;
A
#
# COMPACT_ATOMS: atom_id res chain seq x y z
N MET A 1 -46.43 16.50 -8.64
CA MET A 1 -45.62 17.72 -8.59
C MET A 1 -44.18 17.25 -8.52
N ARG A 2 -43.44 17.20 -9.63
CA ARG A 2 -42.45 18.14 -10.13
C ARG A 2 -41.48 18.48 -9.00
N GLY A 3 -40.18 18.21 -9.02
CA GLY A 3 -39.15 17.90 -10.01
C GLY A 3 -37.88 18.26 -9.35
N LEU A 4 -36.78 17.69 -9.63
CA LEU A 4 -35.65 18.22 -10.38
C LEU A 4 -34.49 17.24 -10.39
N LEU A 5 -34.10 16.92 -11.61
CA LEU A 5 -32.82 16.33 -12.00
C LEU A 5 -31.64 17.28 -11.70
N ALA A 6 -30.52 16.75 -11.38
CA ALA A 6 -29.22 17.38 -11.69
C ALA A 6 -28.23 16.33 -12.17
N SER A 7 -27.93 16.44 -13.44
CA SER A 7 -26.86 15.77 -14.19
C SER A 7 -25.49 16.37 -13.84
N ILE A 8 -24.43 15.57 -13.84
CA ILE A 8 -23.04 16.01 -14.07
C ILE A 8 -22.37 14.90 -14.88
N LEU A 9 -22.25 15.10 -16.07
CA LEU A 9 -21.22 15.43 -17.06
C LEU A 9 -19.92 14.63 -16.92
N ALA A 10 -19.74 13.82 -17.97
CA ALA A 10 -18.48 13.24 -18.41
C ALA A 10 -17.56 14.33 -18.97
N ALA A 11 -16.28 14.25 -18.70
CA ALA A 11 -15.25 14.96 -19.43
C ALA A 11 -14.37 13.96 -20.17
N THR A 12 -14.50 13.99 -21.46
CA THR A 12 -13.64 13.43 -22.50
C THR A 12 -12.30 14.16 -22.52
N CYS A 13 -11.19 13.45 -22.64
CA CYS A 13 -9.97 13.97 -23.22
C CYS A 13 -9.49 13.07 -24.34
N LEU A 14 -9.44 13.67 -25.51
CA LEU A 14 -8.89 13.20 -26.77
C LEU A 14 -7.47 13.79 -26.93
N LEU A 15 -6.65 13.01 -27.64
CA LEU A 15 -5.46 13.37 -28.42
C LEU A 15 -4.10 13.48 -27.69
N GLY A 16 -3.20 12.60 -28.06
CA GLY A 16 -1.76 12.73 -27.96
C GLY A 16 -1.05 11.84 -28.94
N VAL A 17 -0.43 12.46 -29.92
CA VAL A 17 0.41 11.92 -31.00
C VAL A 17 1.73 11.40 -30.42
N PRO A 18 2.37 10.34 -30.95
CA PRO A 18 3.66 9.86 -30.47
C PRO A 18 4.83 10.65 -31.08
N LEU A 19 5.78 11.03 -30.24
CA LEU A 19 7.10 11.52 -30.65
C LEU A 19 8.11 10.39 -30.44
N GLU A 20 8.69 9.93 -31.53
CA GLU A 20 9.91 9.10 -31.56
C GLU A 20 11.09 9.89 -30.99
N LEU A 21 11.84 9.29 -30.08
CA LEU A 21 13.16 9.76 -29.66
C LEU A 21 14.16 8.63 -29.77
N GLN A 22 15.08 8.83 -30.70
CA GLN A 22 16.23 7.97 -31.00
C GLN A 22 17.15 7.85 -29.77
N ALA A 23 17.50 6.62 -29.43
CA ALA A 23 18.46 6.31 -28.39
C ALA A 23 19.90 6.43 -28.93
N HIS A 24 20.67 7.36 -28.38
CA HIS A 24 22.13 7.40 -28.55
C HIS A 24 22.78 6.59 -27.42
N SER A 25 23.46 5.52 -27.82
CA SER A 25 24.29 4.65 -27.01
C SER A 25 25.54 5.36 -26.51
N ARG A 26 25.84 5.31 -25.20
CA ARG A 26 27.16 5.62 -24.64
C ARG A 26 27.79 4.37 -24.01
N PRO A 27 29.13 4.21 -24.14
CA PRO A 27 29.82 3.00 -23.76
C PRO A 27 30.12 2.90 -22.25
N LYS A 28 30.17 1.65 -21.76
CA LYS A 28 30.51 1.30 -20.38
C LYS A 28 32.02 1.50 -20.11
N PRO A 29 32.42 1.96 -18.91
CA PRO A 29 33.82 1.90 -18.49
C PRO A 29 34.20 0.53 -17.92
N ALA A 30 35.44 0.15 -18.16
CA ALA A 30 36.08 -1.12 -17.86
C ALA A 30 36.27 -1.38 -16.36
N ARG A 31 36.12 -2.67 -15.98
CA ARG A 31 36.46 -3.23 -14.65
C ARG A 31 37.99 -3.18 -14.42
N LYS A 32 38.40 -2.70 -13.25
CA LYS A 32 39.76 -2.92 -12.70
C LYS A 32 39.72 -4.10 -11.70
N ALA A 33 40.72 -4.96 -11.81
CA ALA A 33 40.95 -6.15 -11.01
C ALA A 33 41.53 -5.83 -9.62
N PRO A 34 41.46 -6.77 -8.65
CA PRO A 34 41.79 -6.50 -7.24
C PRO A 34 43.29 -6.63 -6.93
N ILE A 35 43.74 -5.80 -6.00
CA ILE A 35 45.13 -5.86 -5.44
C ILE A 35 45.09 -6.60 -4.11
N SER A 36 46.06 -7.50 -3.96
CA SER A 36 46.22 -8.47 -2.89
C SER A 36 46.65 -7.90 -1.53
N ASN A 37 46.24 -8.62 -0.50
CA ASN A 37 46.59 -8.56 0.92
C ASN A 37 48.08 -8.45 1.24
N LYS A 38 48.39 -7.66 2.26
CA LYS A 38 49.50 -7.91 3.18
C LYS A 38 49.06 -7.83 4.64
N THR A 39 49.30 -8.90 5.32
CA THR A 39 49.10 -9.24 6.73
C THR A 39 49.88 -8.35 7.69
N ARG A 40 49.30 -8.03 8.86
CA ARG A 40 49.96 -7.48 10.04
C ARG A 40 49.45 -8.20 11.32
N PRO A 41 50.33 -8.51 12.28
CA PRO A 41 50.07 -9.40 13.40
C PRO A 41 49.27 -8.74 14.56
N PRO A 42 48.74 -9.53 15.52
CA PRO A 42 47.76 -9.09 16.50
C PRO A 42 48.37 -8.36 17.69
N ARG A 43 47.69 -7.35 18.19
CA ARG A 43 48.00 -6.63 19.44
C ARG A 43 46.95 -6.98 20.50
N ALA A 44 47.49 -7.23 21.73
CA ALA A 44 46.80 -7.72 22.90
C ALA A 44 45.61 -6.87 23.36
N ALA A 45 44.61 -7.56 23.98
CA ALA A 45 43.36 -7.06 24.48
C ALA A 45 43.50 -6.27 25.80
N ALA A 46 42.72 -5.20 25.95
CA ALA A 46 42.38 -4.57 27.21
C ALA A 46 40.86 -4.69 27.44
N PRO A 47 40.34 -4.74 28.70
CA PRO A 47 38.99 -5.22 29.00
C PRO A 47 37.90 -4.24 28.60
N GLY A 48 36.91 -4.76 27.87
CA GLY A 48 35.80 -4.03 27.33
C GLY A 48 34.73 -3.65 28.33
N LYS A 49 34.26 -2.43 28.22
CA LYS A 49 32.95 -2.02 28.77
C LYS A 49 31.88 -2.69 27.94
N ALA A 50 30.96 -3.37 28.63
CA ALA A 50 29.74 -3.93 28.05
C ALA A 50 28.96 -2.82 27.36
N LYS A 51 28.79 -2.94 26.05
CA LYS A 51 27.76 -2.21 25.29
C LYS A 51 26.55 -3.10 25.24
N ASP A 52 25.46 -2.63 25.85
CA ASP A 52 24.15 -3.22 25.70
C ASP A 52 23.83 -3.36 24.19
N LYS A 53 23.66 -4.60 23.76
CA LYS A 53 23.03 -4.91 22.48
C LYS A 53 21.57 -4.49 22.59
N PRO A 54 20.99 -3.84 21.58
CA PRO A 54 19.55 -3.67 21.54
C PRO A 54 18.91 -5.06 21.54
N SER A 55 18.04 -5.29 22.54
CA SER A 55 17.19 -6.48 22.63
C SER A 55 16.40 -6.61 21.32
N GLN A 56 16.46 -7.78 20.70
CA GLN A 56 15.55 -8.15 19.62
C GLN A 56 14.11 -7.95 20.09
N PRO A 57 13.22 -7.40 19.25
CA PRO A 57 11.82 -7.34 19.58
C PRO A 57 11.27 -8.76 19.79
N PRO A 58 10.29 -8.94 20.69
CA PRO A 58 9.73 -10.25 20.96
C PRO A 58 9.14 -10.85 19.69
N GLU A 59 9.47 -12.09 19.40
CA GLU A 59 8.84 -12.92 18.36
C GLU A 59 7.35 -13.09 18.69
N GLY A 60 6.53 -12.19 18.19
CA GLY A 60 5.09 -12.14 18.41
C GLY A 60 4.37 -11.28 17.37
N ALA A 61 5.12 -10.70 16.42
CA ALA A 61 4.57 -9.86 15.37
C ALA A 61 4.30 -10.71 14.12
N SER A 62 3.01 -10.80 13.78
CA SER A 62 2.44 -11.21 12.50
C SER A 62 3.01 -12.51 11.95
N VAL A 63 2.35 -13.60 12.27
CA VAL A 63 2.28 -14.74 11.35
C VAL A 63 1.58 -14.21 10.09
N LEU A 64 2.36 -13.68 9.14
CA LEU A 64 1.99 -13.68 7.74
C LEU A 64 1.75 -15.14 7.44
N SER A 65 0.48 -15.55 7.21
CA SER A 65 0.17 -16.91 6.84
C SER A 65 0.95 -17.18 5.56
N SER A 66 2.01 -17.98 5.67
CA SER A 66 2.73 -18.46 4.51
C SER A 66 1.73 -19.23 3.67
N GLU A 67 1.71 -19.00 2.36
CA GLU A 67 0.89 -19.80 1.45
C GLU A 67 0.98 -21.29 1.82
N PRO A 68 -0.16 -21.99 1.93
CA PRO A 68 -0.14 -23.42 2.24
C PRO A 68 0.78 -24.15 1.26
N PRO A 69 1.57 -25.16 1.73
CA PRO A 69 2.48 -25.90 0.88
C PRO A 69 1.77 -26.56 -0.32
N GLU A 70 0.50 -26.91 -0.16
CA GLU A 70 -0.34 -27.47 -1.22
C GLU A 70 -0.61 -26.45 -2.36
N TRP A 71 -0.64 -25.15 -2.03
CA TRP A 71 -0.80 -24.07 -3.02
C TRP A 71 0.46 -23.91 -3.88
N LYS A 72 1.64 -23.96 -3.26
CA LYS A 72 2.91 -23.98 -3.99
C LYS A 72 3.02 -25.21 -4.89
N ALA A 73 2.64 -26.37 -4.36
CA ALA A 73 2.62 -27.62 -5.13
C ALA A 73 1.66 -27.55 -6.33
N LEU A 74 0.51 -26.87 -6.18
CA LEU A 74 -0.40 -26.63 -7.29
C LEU A 74 0.22 -25.71 -8.34
N GLN A 75 0.85 -24.60 -7.95
CA GLN A 75 1.52 -23.68 -8.90
C GLN A 75 2.68 -24.36 -9.65
N GLU A 76 3.45 -25.22 -8.97
CA GLU A 76 4.50 -26.02 -9.59
C GLU A 76 3.92 -27.04 -10.60
N ALA A 77 2.86 -27.73 -10.20
CA ALA A 77 2.16 -28.66 -11.08
C ALA A 77 1.52 -27.97 -12.29
N GLU A 78 1.00 -26.75 -12.14
CA GLU A 78 0.45 -25.98 -13.25
C GLU A 78 1.51 -25.70 -14.33
N ARG A 79 2.77 -25.44 -13.95
CA ARG A 79 3.87 -25.27 -14.89
C ARG A 79 4.21 -26.55 -15.66
N GLU A 80 4.06 -27.70 -15.02
CA GLU A 80 4.28 -29.01 -15.64
C GLU A 80 3.13 -29.41 -16.58
N ILE A 81 1.89 -29.23 -16.14
CA ILE A 81 0.67 -29.62 -16.87
C ILE A 81 0.39 -28.68 -18.05
N PHE A 82 0.74 -27.41 -17.86
CA PHE A 82 0.56 -26.35 -18.84
C PHE A 82 1.90 -25.67 -19.16
N PRO A 83 2.84 -26.37 -19.81
CA PRO A 83 4.11 -25.75 -20.17
C PRO A 83 3.84 -24.52 -21.07
N GLU A 84 4.51 -23.42 -20.75
CA GLU A 84 4.44 -22.22 -21.58
C GLU A 84 4.75 -22.59 -23.01
N ARG A 85 3.79 -22.40 -23.91
CA ARG A 85 4.08 -22.57 -25.34
C ARG A 85 5.04 -21.45 -25.75
N ALA A 86 6.20 -21.84 -26.27
CA ALA A 86 6.99 -20.91 -27.08
C ALA A 86 6.05 -20.26 -28.12
N PRO A 87 6.19 -18.94 -28.38
CA PRO A 87 5.33 -18.26 -29.36
C PRO A 87 5.33 -19.08 -30.66
N GLN A 88 4.17 -19.58 -31.06
CA GLN A 88 4.03 -20.26 -32.32
C GLN A 88 4.44 -19.26 -33.41
N ALA A 89 5.41 -19.66 -34.23
CA ALA A 89 5.76 -18.93 -35.45
C ALA A 89 4.46 -18.58 -36.17
N ALA A 90 4.36 -17.34 -36.61
CA ALA A 90 3.19 -16.78 -37.28
C ALA A 90 2.57 -17.80 -38.25
N SER A 91 1.31 -18.13 -38.01
CA SER A 91 0.51 -18.83 -39.05
C SER A 91 0.60 -18.02 -40.33
N PRO A 92 0.68 -18.67 -41.52
CA PRO A 92 0.84 -17.96 -42.76
C PRO A 92 -0.24 -16.89 -42.88
N THR A 93 0.18 -15.66 -43.16
CA THR A 93 -0.68 -14.52 -43.44
C THR A 93 -1.74 -14.93 -44.45
N LEU A 94 -3.00 -14.96 -44.02
CA LEU A 94 -4.13 -15.01 -44.95
C LEU A 94 -3.99 -13.78 -45.86
N ASP A 95 -3.76 -14.03 -47.15
CA ASP A 95 -3.73 -12.99 -48.17
C ASP A 95 -5.12 -12.34 -48.23
N THR A 96 -5.26 -11.19 -47.58
CA THR A 96 -6.48 -10.41 -47.53
C THR A 96 -6.87 -9.81 -48.86
N THR A 97 -6.02 -9.92 -49.90
CA THR A 97 -6.31 -9.41 -51.23
C THR A 97 -7.35 -10.26 -51.96
N ALA A 98 -7.44 -11.57 -51.62
CA ALA A 98 -8.44 -12.47 -52.20
C ALA A 98 -9.86 -12.31 -51.65
N LEU A 99 -10.02 -11.65 -50.47
CA LEU A 99 -11.31 -11.46 -49.81
C LEU A 99 -12.06 -10.20 -50.28
N LEU A 100 -11.44 -9.33 -51.07
CA LEU A 100 -12.05 -8.08 -51.51
C LEU A 100 -12.72 -8.12 -52.88
N LEU A 101 -12.61 -9.22 -53.64
CA LEU A 101 -13.11 -9.31 -55.03
C LEU A 101 -13.95 -10.55 -55.34
N GLY A 102 -14.46 -11.30 -54.36
CA GLY A 102 -15.37 -12.42 -54.61
C GLY A 102 -16.87 -12.00 -54.61
N PRO A 103 -17.72 -12.61 -55.51
CA PRO A 103 -19.14 -12.28 -55.57
C PRO A 103 -19.85 -12.72 -54.27
N ARG A 104 -20.76 -11.89 -53.78
CA ARG A 104 -21.64 -12.18 -52.63
C ARG A 104 -22.43 -13.48 -52.89
N PRO A 105 -22.42 -14.46 -51.97
CA PRO A 105 -23.40 -15.55 -52.06
C PRO A 105 -24.79 -15.03 -51.64
N GLU A 106 -25.76 -15.35 -52.45
CA GLU A 106 -27.17 -15.13 -52.14
C GLU A 106 -27.58 -15.94 -50.89
N VAL A 107 -28.18 -15.27 -49.92
CA VAL A 107 -28.71 -15.91 -48.73
C VAL A 107 -30.06 -16.50 -49.05
N THR A 108 -30.11 -17.79 -49.33
CA THR A 108 -31.36 -18.55 -49.30
C THR A 108 -31.58 -19.03 -47.85
N ALA A 109 -32.67 -18.57 -47.25
CA ALA A 109 -33.12 -18.99 -45.93
C ALA A 109 -33.62 -20.44 -46.00
N SER A 110 -32.83 -21.40 -45.56
CA SER A 110 -33.34 -22.72 -45.11
C SER A 110 -32.17 -23.58 -44.59
N GLY A 111 -32.25 -24.05 -43.35
CA GLY A 111 -31.42 -25.13 -42.83
C GLY A 111 -30.38 -24.67 -41.80
N ALA A 112 -30.69 -24.86 -40.53
CA ALA A 112 -29.66 -24.80 -39.49
C ALA A 112 -28.55 -25.82 -39.76
N PRO A 113 -27.29 -25.43 -39.75
CA PRO A 113 -26.20 -26.40 -39.88
C PRO A 113 -26.16 -27.29 -38.62
N ALA A 114 -26.22 -28.60 -38.84
CA ALA A 114 -25.91 -29.59 -37.79
C ALA A 114 -24.52 -29.30 -37.24
N ALA A 115 -24.39 -29.34 -35.94
CA ALA A 115 -23.11 -29.21 -35.24
C ALA A 115 -22.10 -30.22 -35.88
N PRO A 116 -20.86 -29.80 -36.16
CA PRO A 116 -19.87 -30.72 -36.71
C PRO A 116 -19.60 -31.80 -35.66
N ALA A 117 -19.79 -33.04 -36.08
CA ALA A 117 -19.38 -34.23 -35.33
C ALA A 117 -17.88 -34.10 -35.08
N LEU A 118 -17.49 -34.20 -33.78
CA LEU A 118 -16.10 -34.28 -33.35
C LEU A 118 -15.42 -35.47 -34.07
N GLN A 119 -14.60 -35.17 -35.08
CA GLN A 119 -13.63 -36.14 -35.59
C GLN A 119 -12.53 -36.24 -34.53
N LEU A 120 -12.56 -37.31 -33.74
CA LEU A 120 -11.45 -37.75 -32.90
C LEU A 120 -10.34 -38.24 -33.81
N GLU A 121 -9.28 -37.46 -33.97
CA GLU A 121 -8.02 -37.97 -34.53
C GLU A 121 -7.53 -39.07 -33.58
N ALA A 122 -7.13 -40.22 -34.16
CA ALA A 122 -6.68 -41.38 -33.44
C ALA A 122 -5.47 -41.07 -32.55
N ILE A 123 -5.71 -41.09 -31.21
CA ILE A 123 -4.68 -40.91 -30.20
C ILE A 123 -3.99 -42.27 -30.01
N PRO A 124 -2.63 -42.32 -29.85
CA PRO A 124 -1.89 -43.58 -29.67
C PRO A 124 -2.38 -44.36 -28.46
N GLU A 125 -2.47 -45.68 -28.59
CA GLU A 125 -2.88 -46.64 -27.55
C GLU A 125 -1.96 -46.57 -26.34
N ALA A 126 -2.41 -45.88 -25.30
CA ALA A 126 -2.10 -45.97 -23.87
C ALA A 126 -2.69 -44.79 -23.07
N THR A 127 -3.73 -44.14 -23.58
CA THR A 127 -4.39 -43.05 -22.84
C THR A 127 -5.40 -43.67 -21.88
N PRO A 128 -5.39 -43.35 -20.58
CA PRO A 128 -6.43 -43.78 -19.64
C PRO A 128 -7.80 -43.41 -20.20
N SER A 129 -8.74 -44.35 -20.19
CA SER A 129 -10.11 -44.14 -20.71
C SER A 129 -10.69 -42.83 -20.11
N LEU A 130 -11.18 -41.94 -20.96
CA LEU A 130 -11.86 -40.71 -20.55
C LEU A 130 -13.38 -40.93 -20.34
N ASP A 131 -13.86 -42.17 -20.34
CA ASP A 131 -15.28 -42.48 -20.22
C ASP A 131 -15.91 -41.97 -18.92
N TRP A 132 -15.12 -41.88 -17.83
CA TRP A 132 -15.57 -41.31 -16.58
C TRP A 132 -15.99 -39.82 -16.70
N LEU A 133 -15.48 -39.08 -17.68
CA LEU A 133 -15.91 -37.67 -17.93
C LEU A 133 -17.39 -37.61 -18.33
N LYS A 134 -17.92 -38.66 -18.98
CA LYS A 134 -19.31 -38.75 -19.42
C LYS A 134 -20.29 -38.96 -18.22
N THR A 135 -19.77 -39.39 -17.09
CA THR A 135 -20.56 -39.64 -15.87
C THR A 135 -20.61 -38.48 -14.91
N LEU A 136 -19.88 -37.39 -15.22
CA LEU A 136 -19.80 -36.23 -14.34
C LEU A 136 -21.12 -35.45 -14.31
N ARG A 137 -21.53 -35.08 -13.10
CA ARG A 137 -22.57 -34.08 -12.86
C ARG A 137 -21.97 -32.71 -13.02
N LEU A 138 -22.65 -31.82 -13.73
CA LEU A 138 -22.20 -30.44 -13.92
C LEU A 138 -22.75 -29.54 -12.81
N PRO A 139 -22.00 -28.50 -12.41
CA PRO A 139 -22.46 -27.49 -11.46
C PRO A 139 -23.54 -26.57 -12.06
N ASP A 140 -24.12 -25.71 -11.22
CA ASP A 140 -25.03 -24.64 -11.63
C ASP A 140 -24.31 -23.48 -12.38
N LEU A 141 -22.99 -23.55 -12.48
CA LEU A 141 -22.16 -22.67 -13.29
C LEU A 141 -21.94 -23.32 -14.67
N PRO A 142 -22.27 -22.66 -15.80
CA PRO A 142 -22.02 -23.21 -17.13
C PRO A 142 -20.55 -23.60 -17.29
N ALA A 143 -20.30 -24.86 -17.59
CA ALA A 143 -18.94 -25.41 -17.69
C ALA A 143 -18.73 -26.02 -19.08
N ARG A 144 -17.82 -25.44 -19.86
CA ARG A 144 -17.35 -26.03 -21.11
C ARG A 144 -16.23 -27.00 -20.80
N MET A 145 -16.29 -28.19 -21.40
CA MET A 145 -15.25 -29.24 -21.26
C MET A 145 -14.07 -28.96 -22.20
N ASP A 146 -13.41 -27.82 -21.98
CA ASP A 146 -12.18 -27.45 -22.70
C ASP A 146 -11.01 -28.34 -22.24
N GLU A 147 -10.00 -28.49 -23.07
CA GLU A 147 -8.80 -29.29 -22.76
C GLU A 147 -8.16 -28.92 -21.40
N ARG A 148 -8.15 -27.63 -21.05
CA ARG A 148 -7.59 -27.14 -19.78
C ARG A 148 -8.43 -27.60 -18.59
N VAL A 149 -9.77 -27.59 -18.72
CA VAL A 149 -10.67 -28.12 -17.68
C VAL A 149 -10.41 -29.62 -17.50
N ILE A 150 -10.31 -30.37 -18.60
CA ILE A 150 -10.02 -31.81 -18.57
C ILE A 150 -8.66 -32.10 -17.92
N LYS A 151 -7.62 -31.32 -18.23
CA LYS A 151 -6.30 -31.44 -17.61
C LYS A 151 -6.35 -31.21 -16.11
N TYR A 152 -7.09 -30.21 -15.63
CA TYR A 152 -7.30 -30.00 -14.19
C TYR A 152 -8.07 -31.15 -13.54
N LEU A 153 -9.15 -31.64 -14.18
CA LEU A 153 -9.93 -32.76 -13.66
C LEU A 153 -9.06 -34.03 -13.54
N ARG A 154 -8.21 -34.33 -14.53
CA ARG A 154 -7.25 -35.41 -14.46
C ARG A 154 -6.23 -35.20 -13.36
N PHE A 155 -5.66 -34.01 -13.25
CA PHE A 155 -4.71 -33.66 -12.18
C PHE A 155 -5.34 -33.88 -10.80
N PHE A 156 -6.55 -33.40 -10.57
CA PHE A 156 -7.24 -33.52 -9.29
C PHE A 156 -7.63 -34.99 -8.96
N ARG A 157 -7.77 -35.83 -9.97
CA ARG A 157 -8.10 -37.23 -9.81
C ARG A 157 -6.88 -38.14 -9.71
N GLU A 158 -5.86 -37.91 -10.52
CA GLU A 158 -4.77 -38.86 -10.78
C GLU A 158 -3.47 -38.48 -10.06
N ASP A 159 -3.13 -37.18 -9.97
CA ASP A 159 -1.90 -36.71 -9.34
C ASP A 159 -2.07 -36.58 -7.80
N PRO A 160 -1.12 -37.11 -7.01
CA PRO A 160 -1.17 -36.98 -5.54
C PRO A 160 -1.25 -35.55 -5.05
N ARG A 161 -0.56 -34.58 -5.74
CA ARG A 161 -0.59 -33.14 -5.41
C ARG A 161 -1.98 -32.56 -5.66
N GLY A 162 -2.59 -32.94 -6.79
CA GLY A 162 -3.95 -32.54 -7.14
C GLY A 162 -4.98 -33.05 -6.14
N ARG A 163 -4.89 -34.35 -5.78
CA ARG A 163 -5.75 -34.94 -4.74
C ARG A 163 -5.59 -34.22 -3.39
N SER A 164 -4.36 -33.92 -2.97
CA SER A 164 -4.11 -33.17 -1.73
C SER A 164 -4.70 -31.78 -1.76
N THR A 165 -4.60 -31.09 -2.91
CA THR A 165 -5.15 -29.74 -3.10
C THR A 165 -6.66 -29.72 -2.96
N VAL A 166 -7.38 -30.61 -3.67
CA VAL A 166 -8.85 -30.64 -3.58
C VAL A 166 -9.33 -31.16 -2.22
N ALA A 167 -8.60 -32.10 -1.61
CA ALA A 167 -8.89 -32.59 -0.26
C ALA A 167 -8.80 -31.47 0.80
N LEU A 168 -7.74 -30.64 0.74
CA LEU A 168 -7.59 -29.49 1.61
C LEU A 168 -8.71 -28.47 1.39
N GLY A 169 -8.98 -28.13 0.13
CA GLY A 169 -10.05 -27.21 -0.24
C GLY A 169 -11.42 -27.70 0.22
N TRP A 170 -11.73 -28.97 -0.01
CA TRP A 170 -12.97 -29.60 0.42
C TRP A 170 -13.15 -29.53 1.94
N ARG A 171 -12.11 -29.88 2.69
CA ARG A 171 -12.12 -29.80 4.15
C ARG A 171 -12.37 -28.38 4.63
N ARG A 172 -11.58 -27.39 4.16
CA ARG A 172 -11.69 -25.98 4.56
C ARG A 172 -13.00 -25.34 4.14
N ALA A 173 -13.55 -25.71 2.98
CA ALA A 173 -14.84 -25.23 2.52
C ALA A 173 -15.94 -25.49 3.55
N GLY A 174 -15.87 -26.57 4.32
CA GLY A 174 -16.85 -26.90 5.36
C GLY A 174 -17.09 -25.78 6.34
N ARG A 175 -16.07 -24.98 6.66
CA ARG A 175 -16.17 -23.85 7.58
C ARG A 175 -17.09 -22.73 7.08
N TYR A 176 -17.17 -22.53 5.76
CA TYR A 176 -17.79 -21.36 5.13
C TYR A 176 -18.88 -21.72 4.13
N ARG A 177 -18.99 -22.98 3.70
CA ARG A 177 -19.87 -23.42 2.61
C ARG A 177 -21.30 -22.93 2.81
N GLU A 178 -21.90 -23.26 3.95
CA GLU A 178 -23.29 -22.90 4.24
C GLU A 178 -23.51 -21.38 4.17
N GLN A 179 -22.64 -20.62 4.79
CA GLN A 179 -22.70 -19.16 4.82
C GLN A 179 -22.50 -18.54 3.43
N ILE A 180 -21.50 -19.00 2.67
CA ILE A 180 -21.20 -18.49 1.33
C ILE A 180 -22.34 -18.81 0.38
N THR A 181 -22.82 -20.08 0.33
CA THR A 181 -23.89 -20.48 -0.58
C THR A 181 -25.21 -19.80 -0.25
N ALA A 182 -25.51 -19.56 1.04
CA ALA A 182 -26.67 -18.75 1.42
C ALA A 182 -26.63 -17.33 0.84
N VAL A 183 -25.47 -16.67 0.87
CA VAL A 183 -25.27 -15.34 0.30
C VAL A 183 -25.37 -15.38 -1.24
N LEU A 184 -24.69 -16.34 -1.89
CA LEU A 184 -24.73 -16.47 -3.36
C LEU A 184 -26.16 -16.69 -3.85
N ARG A 185 -26.93 -17.55 -3.17
CA ARG A 185 -28.37 -17.78 -3.45
C ARG A 185 -29.22 -16.53 -3.25
N ALA A 186 -28.99 -15.79 -2.17
CA ALA A 186 -29.69 -14.51 -1.90
C ALA A 186 -29.41 -13.45 -2.97
N GLU A 187 -28.17 -13.37 -3.47
CA GLU A 187 -27.78 -12.47 -4.54
C GLU A 187 -28.15 -13.00 -5.95
N LYS A 188 -28.71 -14.23 -6.04
CA LYS A 188 -29.13 -14.89 -7.28
C LYS A 188 -27.99 -15.07 -8.28
N VAL A 189 -26.88 -15.60 -7.79
CA VAL A 189 -25.71 -16.00 -8.58
C VAL A 189 -25.40 -17.48 -8.31
N PRO A 190 -24.70 -18.19 -9.21
CA PRO A 190 -24.41 -19.61 -9.06
C PRO A 190 -23.70 -19.94 -7.73
N GLU A 191 -24.13 -20.99 -7.05
CA GLU A 191 -23.52 -21.45 -5.79
C GLU A 191 -22.10 -21.99 -6.02
N ALA A 192 -21.81 -22.50 -7.21
CA ALA A 192 -20.50 -22.95 -7.62
C ALA A 192 -19.43 -21.84 -7.61
N LEU A 193 -19.81 -20.56 -7.58
CA LEU A 193 -18.87 -19.44 -7.38
C LEU A 193 -18.18 -19.49 -6.01
N LEU A 194 -18.61 -20.32 -5.07
CA LEU A 194 -17.87 -20.68 -3.85
C LEU A 194 -16.41 -21.02 -4.16
N TRP A 195 -16.15 -21.72 -5.28
CA TRP A 195 -14.81 -22.19 -5.65
C TRP A 195 -13.86 -21.08 -6.13
N VAL A 196 -14.38 -19.87 -6.35
CA VAL A 196 -13.55 -18.68 -6.49
C VAL A 196 -12.76 -18.44 -5.20
N ALA A 197 -13.41 -18.49 -4.02
CA ALA A 197 -12.73 -18.31 -2.74
C ALA A 197 -11.67 -19.37 -2.47
N MET A 198 -11.86 -20.60 -2.96
CA MET A 198 -10.80 -21.62 -2.92
C MET A 198 -9.61 -21.23 -3.78
N THR A 199 -9.86 -20.75 -5.00
CA THR A 199 -8.81 -20.38 -5.96
C THR A 199 -8.03 -19.15 -5.48
N GLU A 200 -8.71 -18.17 -4.86
CA GLU A 200 -8.13 -16.92 -4.38
C GLU A 200 -7.30 -17.08 -3.09
N SER A 201 -7.80 -17.87 -2.14
CA SER A 201 -7.23 -17.89 -0.78
C SER A 201 -7.11 -19.27 -0.15
N GLY A 202 -7.58 -20.36 -0.81
CA GLY A 202 -7.73 -21.65 -0.16
C GLY A 202 -8.64 -21.59 1.08
N PHE A 203 -9.65 -20.73 1.08
CA PHE A 203 -10.54 -20.44 2.21
C PHE A 203 -9.83 -19.90 3.46
N ASP A 204 -8.77 -19.09 3.29
CA ASP A 204 -8.09 -18.39 4.39
C ASP A 204 -8.48 -16.91 4.40
N PRO A 205 -9.26 -16.44 5.41
CA PRO A 205 -9.65 -15.03 5.49
C PRO A 205 -8.50 -14.09 5.90
N GLY A 206 -7.39 -14.63 6.39
CA GLY A 206 -6.24 -13.87 6.85
C GLY A 206 -5.21 -13.56 5.76
N ILE A 207 -5.27 -14.25 4.62
CA ILE A 207 -4.22 -14.18 3.60
C ILE A 207 -4.13 -12.79 2.95
N LYS A 208 -2.90 -12.36 2.69
CA LYS A 208 -2.60 -11.10 1.98
C LYS A 208 -1.59 -11.38 0.88
N SER A 209 -1.92 -11.00 -0.35
CA SER A 209 -1.01 -11.10 -1.49
C SER A 209 0.07 -10.02 -1.47
N HIS A 210 1.15 -10.21 -2.22
CA HIS A 210 2.19 -9.19 -2.41
C HIS A 210 1.65 -7.90 -3.03
N ALA A 211 0.61 -7.99 -3.86
CA ALA A 211 -0.06 -6.84 -4.47
C ALA A 211 -1.02 -6.11 -3.51
N GLY A 212 -1.25 -6.64 -2.30
CA GLY A 212 -2.13 -6.04 -1.31
C GLY A 212 -3.60 -6.49 -1.36
N ALA A 213 -3.92 -7.52 -2.15
CA ALA A 213 -5.23 -8.19 -2.09
C ALA A 213 -5.36 -8.97 -0.77
N VAL A 214 -6.57 -9.02 -0.19
CA VAL A 214 -6.79 -9.56 1.17
C VAL A 214 -8.07 -10.37 1.25
N GLY A 215 -8.03 -11.43 2.08
CA GLY A 215 -9.18 -12.18 2.56
C GLY A 215 -9.62 -13.31 1.64
N LEU A 216 -10.75 -13.94 1.96
CA LEU A 216 -11.30 -15.08 1.21
C LEU A 216 -11.40 -14.83 -0.29
N TRP A 217 -11.72 -13.61 -0.67
CA TRP A 217 -12.04 -13.20 -2.04
C TRP A 217 -10.95 -12.32 -2.66
N GLN A 218 -9.82 -12.13 -2.00
CA GLN A 218 -8.67 -11.36 -2.47
C GLN A 218 -9.01 -9.98 -3.06
N PHE A 219 -9.84 -9.22 -2.34
CA PHE A 219 -10.16 -7.86 -2.75
C PHE A 219 -8.97 -6.92 -2.64
N MET A 220 -8.74 -6.12 -3.68
CA MET A 220 -7.93 -4.90 -3.58
C MET A 220 -8.68 -3.82 -2.80
N PRO A 221 -8.00 -2.90 -2.09
CA PRO A 221 -8.66 -1.89 -1.24
C PRO A 221 -9.71 -1.04 -1.97
N GLU A 222 -9.40 -0.60 -3.20
CA GLU A 222 -10.29 0.25 -4.00
C GLU A 222 -11.55 -0.51 -4.42
N GLY A 223 -11.37 -1.75 -4.92
CA GLY A 223 -12.49 -2.62 -5.29
C GLY A 223 -13.37 -2.95 -4.08
N ALA A 224 -12.77 -3.19 -2.92
CA ALA A 224 -13.49 -3.45 -1.68
C ALA A 224 -14.41 -2.29 -1.28
N ARG A 225 -13.89 -1.06 -1.31
CA ARG A 225 -14.66 0.15 -0.98
C ARG A 225 -15.81 0.39 -1.96
N LEU A 226 -15.59 0.10 -3.25
CA LEU A 226 -16.62 0.24 -4.28
C LEU A 226 -17.84 -0.65 -4.00
N TYR A 227 -17.62 -1.83 -3.41
CA TYR A 227 -18.68 -2.78 -3.02
C TYR A 227 -19.09 -2.68 -1.54
N GLY A 228 -18.74 -1.56 -0.88
CA GLY A 228 -19.23 -1.20 0.44
C GLY A 228 -18.48 -1.82 1.60
N LEU A 229 -17.27 -2.37 1.37
CA LEU A 229 -16.41 -2.86 2.44
C LEU A 229 -15.59 -1.71 3.04
N ARG A 230 -15.56 -1.64 4.34
CA ARG A 230 -14.69 -0.72 5.08
C ARG A 230 -13.26 -1.28 5.10
N VAL A 231 -12.31 -0.45 4.67
CA VAL A 231 -10.87 -0.76 4.69
C VAL A 231 -10.14 0.47 5.21
N ASP A 232 -9.82 0.43 6.48
CA ASP A 232 -9.03 1.44 7.18
C ASP A 232 -8.14 0.78 8.25
N ARG A 233 -7.45 1.57 9.05
CA ARG A 233 -6.57 1.08 10.14
C ARG A 233 -7.30 0.17 11.14
N TRP A 234 -8.53 0.52 11.49
CA TRP A 234 -9.30 -0.12 12.55
C TRP A 234 -10.08 -1.33 12.10
N MET A 235 -10.44 -1.36 10.81
CA MET A 235 -11.28 -2.40 10.24
C MET A 235 -10.89 -2.71 8.80
N ASP A 236 -10.69 -3.99 8.51
CA ASP A 236 -10.50 -4.51 7.16
C ASP A 236 -11.56 -5.58 6.88
N GLU A 237 -12.72 -5.14 6.39
CA GLU A 237 -13.87 -6.02 6.12
C GLU A 237 -13.64 -7.00 4.97
N ARG A 238 -12.53 -6.89 4.24
CA ARG A 238 -12.10 -7.91 3.27
C ARG A 238 -11.81 -9.25 3.96
N LYS A 239 -11.44 -9.20 5.26
CA LYS A 239 -11.19 -10.37 6.11
C LYS A 239 -12.46 -10.90 6.77
N ASP A 240 -13.57 -10.17 6.74
CA ASP A 240 -14.85 -10.65 7.26
C ASP A 240 -15.50 -11.62 6.27
N PRO A 241 -15.67 -12.91 6.61
CA PRO A 241 -16.20 -13.90 5.67
C PRO A 241 -17.60 -13.57 5.15
N THR A 242 -18.46 -12.99 5.99
CA THR A 242 -19.84 -12.64 5.60
C THR A 242 -19.88 -11.44 4.68
N ARG A 243 -19.26 -10.32 5.12
CA ARG A 243 -19.30 -9.05 4.39
C ARG A 243 -18.56 -9.13 3.06
N SER A 244 -17.37 -9.75 3.07
CA SER A 244 -16.61 -9.92 1.83
C SER A 244 -17.32 -10.84 0.83
N THR A 245 -18.06 -11.85 1.28
CA THR A 245 -18.87 -12.70 0.39
C THR A 245 -19.99 -11.92 -0.28
N VAL A 246 -20.72 -11.06 0.46
CA VAL A 246 -21.75 -10.19 -0.14
C VAL A 246 -21.14 -9.27 -1.21
N ALA A 247 -20.00 -8.67 -0.90
CA ALA A 247 -19.31 -7.82 -1.86
C ALA A 247 -18.86 -8.59 -3.11
N ALA A 248 -18.30 -9.80 -2.95
CA ALA A 248 -17.83 -10.65 -4.05
C ALA A 248 -18.98 -11.11 -4.93
N ALA A 249 -20.11 -11.55 -4.34
CA ALA A 249 -21.30 -11.95 -5.07
C ALA A 249 -21.84 -10.80 -5.93
N ARG A 250 -21.89 -9.58 -5.40
CA ARG A 250 -22.32 -8.39 -6.13
C ARG A 250 -21.34 -7.99 -7.22
N TYR A 251 -20.06 -8.08 -6.97
CA TYR A 251 -19.03 -7.80 -7.97
C TYR A 251 -19.09 -8.78 -9.14
N LEU A 252 -19.14 -10.08 -8.86
CA LEU A 252 -19.28 -11.13 -9.88
C LEU A 252 -20.58 -10.98 -10.68
N LYS A 253 -21.69 -10.65 -10.02
CA LYS A 253 -22.97 -10.35 -10.66
C LYS A 253 -22.89 -9.15 -11.61
N ASP A 254 -22.22 -8.08 -11.19
CA ASP A 254 -22.01 -6.90 -12.03
C ASP A 254 -21.14 -7.20 -13.25
N LEU A 255 -20.07 -8.01 -13.07
CA LEU A 255 -19.23 -8.46 -14.17
C LEU A 255 -20.03 -9.33 -15.14
N HIS A 256 -20.81 -10.30 -14.62
CA HIS A 256 -21.67 -11.13 -15.46
C HIS A 256 -22.70 -10.29 -16.24
N ARG A 257 -23.36 -9.33 -15.60
CA ARG A 257 -24.31 -8.43 -16.28
C ARG A 257 -23.65 -7.63 -17.41
N ARG A 258 -22.37 -7.29 -17.29
CA ARG A 258 -21.61 -6.52 -18.30
C ARG A 258 -21.14 -7.37 -19.46
N PHE A 259 -20.71 -8.59 -19.21
CA PHE A 259 -20.14 -9.47 -20.22
C PHE A 259 -21.09 -10.55 -20.75
N GLY A 260 -22.18 -10.86 -20.03
CA GLY A 260 -23.18 -11.86 -20.40
C GLY A 260 -22.70 -13.32 -20.29
N SER A 261 -21.46 -13.57 -19.88
CA SER A 261 -20.85 -14.89 -19.70
C SER A 261 -20.16 -14.98 -18.35
N TRP A 262 -20.30 -16.13 -17.67
CA TRP A 262 -19.61 -16.38 -16.41
C TRP A 262 -18.08 -16.57 -16.60
N GLU A 263 -17.67 -17.18 -17.69
CA GLU A 263 -16.23 -17.31 -18.00
C GLU A 263 -15.57 -15.93 -18.13
N LEU A 264 -16.22 -15.00 -18.87
CA LEU A 264 -15.74 -13.63 -18.98
C LEU A 264 -15.84 -12.88 -17.64
N ALA A 265 -16.87 -13.12 -16.84
CA ALA A 265 -16.99 -12.52 -15.52
C ALA A 265 -15.86 -12.97 -14.59
N LEU A 266 -15.53 -14.26 -14.57
CA LEU A 266 -14.42 -14.83 -13.81
C LEU A 266 -13.07 -14.31 -14.32
N ALA A 267 -12.88 -14.23 -15.64
CA ALA A 267 -11.68 -13.64 -16.24
C ALA A 267 -11.53 -12.16 -15.85
N ALA A 268 -12.62 -11.37 -15.88
CA ALA A 268 -12.63 -9.98 -15.46
C ALA A 268 -12.37 -9.81 -13.95
N TYR A 269 -12.80 -10.74 -13.14
CA TYR A 269 -12.51 -10.76 -11.70
C TYR A 269 -11.00 -10.87 -11.44
N ASN A 270 -10.32 -11.77 -12.14
CA ASN A 270 -8.89 -12.02 -12.00
C ASN A 270 -8.03 -10.89 -12.61
N MET A 271 -8.22 -10.56 -13.91
CA MET A 271 -7.35 -9.61 -14.61
C MET A 271 -7.83 -8.15 -14.59
N GLY A 272 -9.00 -7.90 -14.02
CA GLY A 272 -9.65 -6.59 -13.99
C GLY A 272 -10.55 -6.33 -15.21
N PHE A 273 -11.67 -5.63 -14.94
CA PHE A 273 -12.69 -5.30 -15.95
C PHE A 273 -12.11 -4.59 -17.18
N GLY A 274 -11.26 -3.58 -16.97
CA GLY A 274 -10.68 -2.77 -18.05
C GLY A 274 -9.78 -3.57 -18.98
N GLY A 275 -8.97 -4.45 -18.43
CA GLY A 275 -8.07 -5.32 -19.19
C GLY A 275 -8.84 -6.29 -20.08
N LEU A 276 -9.84 -6.96 -19.53
CA LEU A 276 -10.67 -7.87 -20.32
C LEU A 276 -11.47 -7.13 -21.39
N LEU A 277 -12.06 -5.99 -21.08
CA LEU A 277 -12.79 -5.18 -22.05
C LEU A 277 -11.89 -4.74 -23.22
N ALA A 278 -10.64 -4.38 -22.94
CA ALA A 278 -9.67 -4.05 -23.98
C ALA A 278 -9.33 -5.26 -24.87
N ALA A 279 -9.18 -6.46 -24.28
CA ALA A 279 -8.94 -7.69 -25.04
C ALA A 279 -10.14 -8.05 -25.93
N VAL A 280 -11.36 -8.02 -25.40
CA VAL A 280 -12.61 -8.25 -26.16
C VAL A 280 -12.71 -7.32 -27.37
N ARG A 281 -12.41 -6.03 -27.17
CA ARG A 281 -12.43 -5.05 -28.27
C ARG A 281 -11.31 -5.25 -29.27
N LYS A 282 -10.10 -5.55 -28.82
CA LYS A 282 -8.92 -5.76 -29.68
C LYS A 282 -9.12 -6.94 -30.62
N TYR A 283 -9.62 -8.05 -30.10
CA TYR A 283 -9.79 -9.29 -30.87
C TYR A 283 -11.20 -9.47 -31.44
N ASN A 284 -12.10 -8.52 -31.20
CA ASN A 284 -13.47 -8.51 -31.67
C ASN A 284 -14.21 -9.82 -31.39
N THR A 285 -14.02 -10.38 -30.21
CA THR A 285 -14.67 -11.61 -29.74
C THR A 285 -15.05 -11.51 -28.27
N ASN A 286 -16.18 -12.09 -27.92
CA ASN A 286 -16.66 -12.26 -26.54
C ASN A 286 -16.66 -13.73 -26.08
N ASP A 287 -15.93 -14.59 -26.78
CA ASP A 287 -15.68 -15.98 -26.36
C ASP A 287 -14.37 -16.02 -25.57
N PHE A 288 -14.46 -16.38 -24.29
CA PHE A 288 -13.30 -16.51 -23.40
C PHE A 288 -12.27 -17.51 -23.95
N TRP A 289 -12.74 -18.64 -24.50
CA TRP A 289 -11.87 -19.72 -24.99
C TRP A 289 -11.11 -19.31 -26.25
N GLU A 290 -11.72 -18.49 -27.09
CA GLU A 290 -11.04 -17.86 -28.23
C GLU A 290 -9.99 -16.84 -27.76
N LEU A 291 -10.31 -15.98 -26.79
CA LEU A 291 -9.34 -15.03 -26.23
C LEU A 291 -8.09 -15.72 -25.66
N CYS A 292 -8.25 -16.96 -25.13
CA CYS A 292 -7.13 -17.77 -24.65
C CYS A 292 -6.17 -18.26 -25.73
N ARG A 293 -6.56 -18.23 -27.01
CA ARG A 293 -5.75 -18.72 -28.13
C ARG A 293 -4.88 -17.66 -28.76
N TYR A 294 -5.23 -16.38 -28.57
CA TYR A 294 -4.53 -15.28 -29.20
C TYR A 294 -3.28 -14.88 -28.44
N GLU A 295 -2.20 -14.61 -29.18
CA GLU A 295 -1.01 -13.99 -28.64
C GLU A 295 -1.37 -12.64 -28.00
N ALA A 296 -0.91 -12.43 -26.75
CA ALA A 296 -1.28 -11.23 -25.96
C ALA A 296 -2.79 -10.96 -25.87
N GLY A 297 -3.62 -12.01 -25.91
CA GLY A 297 -5.07 -11.91 -25.73
C GLY A 297 -5.42 -11.57 -24.29
N ILE A 298 -5.21 -12.52 -23.41
CA ILE A 298 -5.39 -12.36 -21.95
C ILE A 298 -4.17 -12.95 -21.24
N PRO A 299 -3.89 -12.52 -19.99
CA PRO A 299 -2.76 -13.04 -19.21
C PRO A 299 -2.80 -14.57 -19.08
N TRP A 300 -1.63 -15.21 -19.13
CA TRP A 300 -1.51 -16.66 -18.97
C TRP A 300 -2.18 -17.16 -17.68
N GLU A 301 -1.97 -16.46 -16.58
CA GLU A 301 -2.63 -16.75 -15.31
C GLU A 301 -4.16 -16.80 -15.45
N THR A 302 -4.75 -15.82 -16.14
CA THR A 302 -6.21 -15.76 -16.37
C THR A 302 -6.69 -16.91 -17.27
N THR A 303 -5.87 -17.37 -18.24
CA THR A 303 -6.22 -18.52 -19.09
C THR A 303 -6.31 -19.84 -18.31
N LEU A 304 -5.67 -19.93 -17.15
CA LEU A 304 -5.70 -21.07 -16.24
C LEU A 304 -6.73 -20.89 -15.10
N TYR A 305 -7.00 -19.64 -14.71
CA TYR A 305 -7.87 -19.30 -13.59
C TYR A 305 -9.31 -19.81 -13.79
N VAL A 306 -9.91 -19.50 -14.92
CA VAL A 306 -11.29 -19.89 -15.22
C VAL A 306 -11.45 -21.41 -15.32
N PRO A 307 -10.63 -22.15 -16.12
CA PRO A 307 -10.69 -23.61 -16.17
C PRO A 307 -10.51 -24.29 -14.81
N LYS A 308 -9.64 -23.73 -13.96
CA LYS A 308 -9.42 -24.23 -12.60
C LYS A 308 -10.69 -24.16 -11.75
N ILE A 309 -11.37 -23.02 -11.75
CA ILE A 309 -12.63 -22.83 -11.00
C ILE A 309 -13.70 -23.77 -11.51
N LEU A 310 -13.86 -23.89 -12.83
CA LEU A 310 -14.83 -24.83 -13.42
C LEU A 310 -14.52 -26.29 -13.04
N ALA A 311 -13.26 -26.69 -13.07
CA ALA A 311 -12.84 -28.02 -12.65
C ALA A 311 -13.12 -28.27 -11.17
N LEU A 312 -12.81 -27.31 -10.28
CA LEU A 312 -13.12 -27.40 -8.86
C LEU A 312 -14.62 -27.50 -8.59
N ALA A 313 -15.43 -26.75 -9.32
CA ALA A 313 -16.89 -26.84 -9.25
C ALA A 313 -17.40 -28.23 -9.67
N ILE A 314 -16.86 -28.78 -10.77
CA ILE A 314 -17.20 -30.15 -11.21
C ILE A 314 -16.75 -31.21 -10.19
N VAL A 315 -15.55 -31.08 -9.63
CA VAL A 315 -15.04 -31.98 -8.56
C VAL A 315 -16.00 -32.01 -7.38
N ALA A 316 -16.52 -30.84 -6.98
CA ALA A 316 -17.42 -30.74 -5.83
C ALA A 316 -18.80 -31.40 -6.05
N GLU A 317 -19.27 -31.44 -7.28
CA GLU A 317 -20.52 -32.14 -7.65
C GLU A 317 -20.31 -33.67 -7.74
N ASN A 318 -19.04 -34.14 -7.73
CA ASN A 318 -18.69 -35.55 -7.97
C ASN A 318 -17.71 -36.09 -6.91
N PRO A 319 -17.98 -35.90 -5.61
CA PRO A 319 -17.02 -36.22 -4.54
C PRO A 319 -16.53 -37.67 -4.58
N GLY A 320 -17.37 -38.63 -4.95
CA GLY A 320 -17.01 -40.05 -5.06
C GLY A 320 -15.95 -40.33 -6.13
N ILE A 321 -16.06 -39.67 -7.28
CA ILE A 321 -15.10 -39.84 -8.40
C ILE A 321 -13.72 -39.32 -8.03
N PHE A 322 -13.66 -38.29 -7.18
CA PHE A 322 -12.42 -37.63 -6.76
C PHE A 322 -11.94 -38.02 -5.36
N GLY A 323 -12.55 -39.07 -4.75
CA GLY A 323 -12.12 -39.60 -3.46
C GLY A 323 -12.38 -38.68 -2.27
N LEU A 324 -13.32 -37.73 -2.39
CA LEU A 324 -13.63 -36.77 -1.35
C LEU A 324 -14.65 -37.27 -0.32
N GLU A 325 -15.36 -38.37 -0.60
CA GLU A 325 -16.38 -38.93 0.31
C GLU A 325 -15.79 -39.40 1.66
N SER A 326 -14.52 -39.81 1.66
CA SER A 326 -13.81 -40.20 2.87
C SER A 326 -13.28 -39.02 3.68
N ILE A 327 -13.38 -37.78 3.15
CA ILE A 327 -12.82 -36.58 3.77
C ILE A 327 -13.93 -35.83 4.49
N THR A 328 -13.82 -35.79 5.82
CA THR A 328 -14.74 -35.00 6.65
C THR A 328 -14.47 -33.53 6.49
N PRO A 329 -15.44 -32.70 6.01
CA PRO A 329 -15.29 -31.24 6.00
C PRO A 329 -15.11 -30.71 7.42
N ASP A 330 -14.33 -29.62 7.55
CA ASP A 330 -14.22 -28.91 8.82
C ASP A 330 -15.63 -28.39 9.21
N PRO A 331 -16.00 -28.43 10.51
CA PRO A 331 -17.30 -27.97 10.94
C PRO A 331 -17.49 -26.47 10.69
N PRO A 332 -18.72 -25.99 10.44
CA PRO A 332 -19.03 -24.59 10.36
C PRO A 332 -18.55 -23.83 11.59
N ILE A 333 -18.05 -22.61 11.38
CA ILE A 333 -17.59 -21.75 12.49
C ILE A 333 -18.84 -21.19 13.20
N ALA A 334 -19.23 -21.84 14.29
CA ALA A 334 -20.34 -21.40 15.12
C ALA A 334 -19.90 -20.28 16.07
N THR A 335 -20.62 -19.15 16.05
CA THR A 335 -20.31 -17.97 16.87
C THR A 335 -21.58 -17.33 17.42
N ASP A 336 -21.48 -16.71 18.57
CA ASP A 336 -22.47 -15.75 19.06
C ASP A 336 -22.00 -14.33 18.73
N LEU A 337 -22.95 -13.40 18.50
CA LEU A 337 -22.66 -11.99 18.31
C LEU A 337 -22.81 -11.24 19.62
N LEU A 338 -21.77 -10.52 20.02
CA LEU A 338 -21.76 -9.66 21.20
C LEU A 338 -21.71 -8.20 20.77
N ARG A 339 -22.68 -7.39 21.20
CA ARG A 339 -22.61 -5.94 21.07
C ARG A 339 -21.65 -5.34 22.07
N VAL A 340 -20.71 -4.54 21.58
CA VAL A 340 -19.69 -3.89 22.39
C VAL A 340 -19.54 -2.42 21.99
N PRO A 341 -19.18 -1.53 22.93
CA PRO A 341 -18.93 -0.13 22.63
C PRO A 341 -17.78 0.07 21.64
N ALA A 342 -17.70 1.27 21.08
CA ALA A 342 -16.52 1.74 20.34
C ALA A 342 -15.26 1.63 21.22
N SER A 343 -14.10 1.43 20.57
CA SER A 343 -12.80 1.33 21.23
C SER A 343 -12.64 0.17 22.22
N THR A 344 -13.50 -0.84 22.18
CA THR A 344 -13.41 -2.03 23.03
C THR A 344 -12.24 -2.92 22.63
N PRO A 345 -11.26 -3.22 23.52
CA PRO A 345 -10.20 -4.18 23.22
C PRO A 345 -10.73 -5.61 23.21
N LEU A 346 -10.27 -6.45 22.27
CA LEU A 346 -10.66 -7.86 22.19
C LEU A 346 -10.24 -8.65 23.44
N ALA A 347 -9.18 -8.22 24.15
CA ALA A 347 -8.79 -8.78 25.44
C ALA A 347 -9.91 -8.66 26.48
N ALA A 348 -10.64 -7.54 26.52
CA ALA A 348 -11.78 -7.37 27.44
C ALA A 348 -12.95 -8.30 27.06
N VAL A 349 -13.21 -8.45 25.76
CA VAL A 349 -14.22 -9.39 25.25
C VAL A 349 -13.85 -10.82 25.61
N ALA A 350 -12.59 -11.21 25.40
CA ALA A 350 -12.08 -12.53 25.73
C ALA A 350 -12.20 -12.84 27.22
N HIS A 351 -11.80 -11.89 28.06
CA HIS A 351 -11.96 -12.01 29.51
C HIS A 351 -13.43 -12.18 29.93
N ALA A 352 -14.34 -11.41 29.31
CA ALA A 352 -15.78 -11.52 29.57
C ALA A 352 -16.35 -12.87 29.12
N ALA A 353 -15.88 -13.41 27.99
CA ALA A 353 -16.28 -14.70 27.45
C ALA A 353 -15.58 -15.91 28.14
N GLY A 354 -14.56 -15.67 28.97
CA GLY A 354 -13.77 -16.71 29.62
C GLY A 354 -12.95 -17.54 28.64
N VAL A 355 -12.37 -16.91 27.62
CA VAL A 355 -11.52 -17.53 26.59
C VAL A 355 -10.25 -16.70 26.36
N GLU A 356 -9.28 -17.28 25.62
CA GLU A 356 -8.08 -16.57 25.22
C GLU A 356 -8.38 -15.48 24.17
N GLU A 357 -7.63 -14.36 24.22
CA GLU A 357 -7.76 -13.27 23.25
C GLU A 357 -7.54 -13.74 21.82
N SER A 358 -6.58 -14.64 21.60
CA SER A 358 -6.30 -15.26 20.29
C SER A 358 -7.51 -15.93 19.67
N THR A 359 -8.36 -16.56 20.50
CA THR A 359 -9.62 -17.18 20.06
C THR A 359 -10.60 -16.14 19.54
N VAL A 360 -10.80 -15.05 20.28
CA VAL A 360 -11.68 -13.95 19.83
C VAL A 360 -11.10 -13.24 18.60
N ALA A 361 -9.79 -13.02 18.57
CA ALA A 361 -9.12 -12.42 17.42
C ALA A 361 -9.26 -13.27 16.15
N ALA A 362 -9.14 -14.59 16.25
CA ALA A 362 -9.33 -15.51 15.12
C ALA A 362 -10.75 -15.48 14.55
N LEU A 363 -11.77 -15.26 15.40
CA LEU A 363 -13.16 -15.08 14.98
C LEU A 363 -13.46 -13.70 14.40
N ASN A 364 -12.57 -12.72 14.62
CA ASN A 364 -12.72 -11.32 14.18
C ASN A 364 -11.50 -10.83 13.40
N PRO A 365 -11.08 -11.51 12.32
CA PRO A 365 -9.88 -11.15 11.58
C PRO A 365 -9.97 -9.76 10.91
N GLN A 366 -11.17 -9.21 10.79
CA GLN A 366 -11.42 -7.86 10.30
C GLN A 366 -10.98 -6.75 11.26
N LEU A 367 -10.59 -7.07 12.51
CA LEU A 367 -10.11 -6.12 13.52
C LEU A 367 -8.59 -6.23 13.71
N PRO A 368 -7.78 -5.67 12.81
CA PRO A 368 -6.32 -5.87 12.78
C PRO A 368 -5.63 -5.34 14.05
N VAL A 369 -6.17 -4.31 14.69
CA VAL A 369 -5.64 -3.69 15.91
C VAL A 369 -6.17 -4.39 17.18
N ARG A 370 -6.88 -5.51 17.05
CA ARG A 370 -7.51 -6.27 18.15
C ARG A 370 -8.40 -5.41 19.05
N ARG A 371 -9.11 -4.48 18.42
CA ARG A 371 -10.00 -3.54 19.09
C ARG A 371 -11.09 -3.08 18.13
N THR A 372 -12.29 -2.79 18.64
CA THR A 372 -13.32 -2.16 17.81
C THR A 372 -12.93 -0.72 17.46
N PRO A 373 -13.34 -0.23 16.27
CA PRO A 373 -13.04 1.14 15.86
C PRO A 373 -13.51 2.20 16.88
N PRO A 374 -12.81 3.34 16.99
CA PRO A 374 -13.25 4.45 17.84
C PRO A 374 -14.44 5.24 17.29
N ALA A 375 -14.70 5.12 15.97
CA ALA A 375 -15.74 5.82 15.21
C ALA A 375 -16.04 5.04 13.91
N PRO A 376 -17.10 5.34 13.15
CA PRO A 376 -18.15 6.33 13.42
C PRO A 376 -19.31 5.79 14.30
N LEU A 377 -19.35 4.46 14.54
CA LEU A 377 -20.45 3.84 15.30
C LEU A 377 -20.16 3.90 16.81
N THR A 378 -21.21 3.94 17.61
CA THR A 378 -21.12 3.84 19.06
C THR A 378 -20.95 2.39 19.52
N ASP A 379 -21.57 1.46 18.80
CA ASP A 379 -21.57 0.03 19.08
C ASP A 379 -21.10 -0.79 17.87
N TYR A 380 -20.43 -1.88 18.17
CA TYR A 380 -19.91 -2.84 17.20
C TYR A 380 -20.31 -4.27 17.57
N GLU A 381 -20.45 -5.13 16.58
CA GLU A 381 -20.66 -6.55 16.77
C GLU A 381 -19.31 -7.29 16.73
N VAL A 382 -19.03 -8.06 17.76
CA VAL A 382 -17.83 -8.90 17.88
C VAL A 382 -18.28 -10.34 18.04
N ARG A 383 -17.68 -11.25 17.26
CA ARG A 383 -17.95 -12.68 17.34
C ARG A 383 -17.19 -13.27 18.53
N VAL A 384 -17.91 -14.08 19.32
CA VAL A 384 -17.34 -14.90 20.39
C VAL A 384 -17.70 -16.37 20.11
N PRO A 385 -17.02 -17.37 20.71
CA PRO A 385 -17.40 -18.77 20.54
C PRO A 385 -18.87 -19.01 20.89
N SER A 386 -19.51 -19.91 20.15
CA SER A 386 -20.92 -20.25 20.37
C SER A 386 -21.17 -20.71 21.82
N GLY A 387 -22.28 -20.26 22.40
CA GLY A 387 -22.65 -20.48 23.80
C GLY A 387 -21.99 -19.53 24.80
N LYS A 388 -21.09 -18.61 24.35
CA LYS A 388 -20.40 -17.65 25.21
C LYS A 388 -21.00 -16.24 25.19
N GLY A 389 -21.92 -15.95 24.28
CA GLY A 389 -22.48 -14.60 24.10
C GLY A 389 -23.20 -14.06 25.34
N ALA A 390 -24.06 -14.86 25.97
CA ALA A 390 -24.83 -14.44 27.14
C ALA A 390 -23.91 -14.14 28.36
N GLU A 391 -22.96 -15.04 28.64
CA GLU A 391 -21.96 -14.87 29.70
C GLU A 391 -21.10 -13.63 29.47
N ALA A 392 -20.59 -13.46 28.24
CA ALA A 392 -19.79 -12.32 27.87
C ALA A 392 -20.56 -11.00 28.02
N SER A 393 -21.84 -10.96 27.61
CA SER A 393 -22.68 -9.78 27.74
C SER A 393 -22.84 -9.33 29.19
N GLN A 394 -23.01 -10.27 30.11
CA GLN A 394 -23.15 -9.98 31.56
C GLN A 394 -21.84 -9.45 32.17
N LYS A 395 -20.70 -9.97 31.77
CA LYS A 395 -19.39 -9.68 32.33
C LYS A 395 -18.64 -8.52 31.64
N LEU A 396 -19.11 -8.09 30.48
CA LEU A 396 -18.42 -7.11 29.63
C LEU A 396 -18.18 -5.78 30.38
N GLY A 397 -19.18 -5.27 31.07
CA GLY A 397 -19.05 -4.00 31.82
C GLY A 397 -17.89 -4.02 32.81
N ALA A 398 -17.81 -5.08 33.63
CA ALA A 398 -16.73 -5.25 34.60
C ALA A 398 -15.36 -5.45 33.94
N ALA A 399 -15.30 -6.10 32.78
CA ALA A 399 -14.07 -6.26 32.00
C ALA A 399 -13.58 -4.94 31.41
N LEU A 400 -14.49 -4.10 30.93
CA LEU A 400 -14.19 -2.77 30.40
C LEU A 400 -13.71 -1.80 31.51
N GLU A 401 -14.24 -1.90 32.72
CA GLU A 401 -13.77 -1.08 33.86
C GLU A 401 -12.31 -1.36 34.21
N ARG A 402 -11.84 -2.58 34.00
CA ARG A 402 -10.44 -3.00 34.24
C ARG A 402 -9.52 -2.66 33.10
N SER A 403 -10.05 -2.33 31.92
CA SER A 403 -9.26 -2.02 30.73
C SER A 403 -8.68 -0.60 30.79
N PRO A 404 -7.49 -0.37 30.21
CA PRO A 404 -6.94 0.96 30.09
C PRO A 404 -7.91 1.92 29.40
N LYS A 405 -8.21 3.04 30.04
CA LYS A 405 -9.10 4.06 29.47
C LYS A 405 -8.39 4.79 28.33
N VAL A 406 -9.11 4.96 27.24
CA VAL A 406 -8.62 5.63 26.04
C VAL A 406 -9.63 6.69 25.59
N GLN A 407 -9.14 7.66 24.83
CA GLN A 407 -9.99 8.65 24.15
C GLN A 407 -9.58 8.76 22.68
N ALA A 408 -10.55 9.07 21.82
CA ALA A 408 -10.31 9.26 20.40
C ALA A 408 -9.94 10.71 20.11
N ILE A 409 -8.95 10.91 19.23
CA ILE A 409 -8.59 12.21 18.67
C ILE A 409 -8.57 12.13 17.15
N THR A 410 -8.82 13.25 16.48
CA THR A 410 -8.61 13.38 15.05
C THR A 410 -7.24 13.98 14.80
N VAL A 411 -6.45 13.32 13.95
CA VAL A 411 -5.11 13.80 13.57
C VAL A 411 -5.24 15.07 12.75
N ARG A 412 -4.51 16.10 13.15
CA ARG A 412 -4.40 17.36 12.40
C ARG A 412 -3.25 17.27 11.40
N LEU A 413 -3.35 18.01 10.29
CA LEU A 413 -2.23 18.15 9.37
C LEU A 413 -1.00 18.67 10.13
N GLY A 414 0.16 18.04 9.94
CA GLY A 414 1.39 18.36 10.66
C GLY A 414 1.61 17.63 11.98
N GLN A 415 0.66 16.81 12.43
CA GLN A 415 0.88 15.93 13.58
C GLN A 415 1.55 14.61 13.14
N THR A 416 2.53 14.20 13.92
CA THR A 416 3.21 12.90 13.79
C THR A 416 2.99 12.08 15.07
N VAL A 417 3.24 10.77 15.01
CA VAL A 417 3.24 9.95 16.23
C VAL A 417 4.23 10.48 17.26
N ALA A 418 5.37 10.99 16.81
CA ALA A 418 6.39 11.56 17.71
C ALA A 418 5.93 12.85 18.38
N SER A 419 5.30 13.78 17.61
CA SER A 419 4.76 15.03 18.17
C SER A 419 3.61 14.75 19.15
N LEU A 420 2.67 13.87 18.75
CA LEU A 420 1.56 13.46 19.64
C LEU A 420 2.05 12.77 20.91
N ALA A 421 3.01 11.86 20.81
CA ALA A 421 3.59 11.18 21.96
C ALA A 421 4.24 12.19 22.93
N SER A 422 4.96 13.19 22.37
CA SER A 422 5.56 14.27 23.14
C SER A 422 4.51 15.18 23.78
N GLU A 423 3.49 15.61 23.03
CA GLU A 423 2.39 16.45 23.53
C GLU A 423 1.63 15.77 24.68
N LEU A 424 1.47 14.45 24.62
CA LEU A 424 0.72 13.66 25.60
C LEU A 424 1.57 13.12 26.76
N GLY A 425 2.89 13.24 26.68
CA GLY A 425 3.81 12.66 27.66
C GLY A 425 3.79 11.13 27.70
N VAL A 426 3.51 10.49 26.58
CA VAL A 426 3.50 9.01 26.42
C VAL A 426 4.64 8.56 25.52
N SER A 427 5.01 7.27 25.60
CA SER A 427 6.03 6.75 24.69
C SER A 427 5.49 6.64 23.26
N ARG A 428 6.33 6.94 22.27
CA ARG A 428 5.99 6.73 20.85
C ARG A 428 5.59 5.28 20.59
N ALA A 429 6.30 4.32 21.17
CA ALA A 429 6.01 2.90 21.01
C ALA A 429 4.60 2.53 21.52
N SER A 430 4.23 2.98 22.73
CA SER A 430 2.89 2.72 23.29
C SER A 430 1.78 3.35 22.45
N LEU A 431 2.01 4.55 21.91
CA LEU A 431 1.03 5.22 21.05
C LEU A 431 0.90 4.50 19.70
N ALA A 432 2.01 4.06 19.13
CA ALA A 432 2.02 3.28 17.89
C ALA A 432 1.32 1.92 18.07
N GLU A 433 1.65 1.18 19.12
CA GLU A 433 1.03 -0.11 19.45
C GLU A 433 -0.48 0.01 19.67
N LEU A 434 -0.92 1.01 20.45
CA LEU A 434 -2.34 1.27 20.71
C LEU A 434 -3.16 1.46 19.43
N ASN A 435 -2.52 1.99 18.38
CA ASN A 435 -3.13 2.33 17.10
C ASN A 435 -2.73 1.40 15.93
N GLY A 436 -1.93 0.38 16.18
CA GLY A 436 -1.44 -0.51 15.12
C GLY A 436 -0.61 0.19 14.04
N LEU A 437 0.13 1.23 14.43
CA LEU A 437 1.04 1.97 13.57
C LEU A 437 2.40 1.28 13.50
N ALA A 438 3.03 1.24 12.33
CA ALA A 438 4.44 0.91 12.22
C ALA A 438 5.30 1.99 12.89
N TYR A 439 6.53 1.62 13.28
CA TYR A 439 7.40 2.53 14.06
C TYR A 439 7.71 3.86 13.36
N ASP A 440 7.82 3.84 12.04
CA ASP A 440 8.14 4.97 11.16
C ASP A 440 6.92 5.54 10.43
N GLU A 441 5.74 4.94 10.65
CA GLU A 441 4.49 5.38 10.03
C GLU A 441 3.98 6.66 10.70
N ASN A 442 3.57 7.64 9.89
CA ASN A 442 2.84 8.81 10.34
C ASN A 442 1.36 8.67 9.97
N PRO A 443 0.46 8.98 10.92
CA PRO A 443 -0.97 8.96 10.65
C PRO A 443 -1.35 10.04 9.64
N GLN A 444 -2.39 9.77 8.85
CA GLN A 444 -2.89 10.74 7.88
C GLN A 444 -3.76 11.81 8.54
N PRO A 445 -3.74 13.06 8.05
CA PRO A 445 -4.65 14.10 8.51
C PRO A 445 -6.11 13.67 8.36
N GLY A 446 -6.92 13.92 9.41
CA GLY A 446 -8.31 13.47 9.48
C GLY A 446 -8.49 12.04 9.99
N GLU A 447 -7.43 11.27 10.14
CA GLU A 447 -7.48 9.93 10.73
C GLU A 447 -7.78 9.99 12.23
N THR A 448 -8.57 9.06 12.72
CA THR A 448 -8.86 8.94 14.15
C THR A 448 -7.86 8.01 14.82
N LEU A 449 -7.18 8.51 15.83
CA LEU A 449 -6.30 7.72 16.71
C LEU A 449 -6.87 7.65 18.11
N LEU A 450 -6.49 6.59 18.83
CA LEU A 450 -6.70 6.46 20.27
C LEU A 450 -5.45 6.94 21.02
N ILE A 451 -5.69 7.67 22.10
CA ILE A 451 -4.66 8.08 23.04
C ILE A 451 -5.07 7.61 24.44
N PRO A 452 -4.11 7.34 25.35
CA PRO A 452 -4.42 7.06 26.74
C PRO A 452 -5.15 8.24 27.39
N ALA A 453 -6.23 7.96 28.15
CA ALA A 453 -7.03 9.02 28.78
C ALA A 453 -6.29 9.80 29.88
N TRP A 454 -5.13 9.30 30.31
CA TRP A 454 -4.29 9.91 31.37
C TRP A 454 -3.09 10.71 30.81
N GLY A 455 -2.94 10.77 29.50
CA GLY A 455 -1.90 11.58 28.86
C GLY A 455 -2.05 13.05 29.26
N LYS A 456 -1.01 13.64 29.85
CA LYS A 456 -0.98 15.07 30.18
C LYS A 456 -0.31 15.81 29.05
N PRO A 457 -0.91 16.92 28.55
CA PRO A 457 -0.23 17.78 27.60
C PRO A 457 1.09 18.28 28.21
N LEU A 458 2.20 18.15 27.48
CA LEU A 458 3.42 18.85 27.85
C LEU A 458 3.17 20.36 27.70
N VAL A 459 3.55 21.13 28.72
CA VAL A 459 3.57 22.58 28.62
C VAL A 459 4.60 22.95 27.54
N PRO A 460 4.25 23.70 26.48
CA PRO A 460 5.20 24.11 25.46
C PRO A 460 6.39 24.83 26.11
N SER A 461 7.60 24.52 25.68
CA SER A 461 8.77 25.32 26.07
C SER A 461 8.50 26.77 25.64
N GLY A 462 8.72 27.73 26.54
CA GLY A 462 8.38 29.14 26.27
C GLY A 462 9.20 29.82 25.15
N GLU A 463 10.07 29.07 24.47
CA GLU A 463 10.82 29.56 23.31
C GLU A 463 10.02 29.43 22.02
N LYS A 464 9.85 30.55 21.30
CA LYS A 464 9.20 30.55 20.00
C LYS A 464 10.03 29.74 18.98
N PRO A 465 9.41 28.81 18.25
CA PRO A 465 10.11 28.10 17.18
C PRO A 465 10.62 29.08 16.11
N VAL A 466 11.82 28.81 15.60
CA VAL A 466 12.43 29.63 14.56
C VAL A 466 12.01 29.10 13.19
N VAL A 467 11.54 30.00 12.32
CA VAL A 467 11.17 29.71 10.94
C VAL A 467 12.02 30.52 9.97
N ALA A 468 12.53 29.84 8.95
CA ALA A 468 13.29 30.48 7.87
C ALA A 468 12.37 30.71 6.67
N VAL A 469 12.27 31.93 6.20
CA VAL A 469 11.38 32.31 5.10
C VAL A 469 12.15 32.95 3.94
N PRO A 470 11.71 32.78 2.68
CA PRO A 470 12.24 33.54 1.55
C PRO A 470 12.11 35.06 1.76
N ARG A 471 12.95 35.81 1.08
CA ARG A 471 12.94 37.27 1.18
C ARG A 471 11.64 37.90 0.67
N PHE A 472 10.99 37.25 -0.31
CA PHE A 472 9.75 37.72 -0.94
C PHE A 472 8.79 36.54 -1.18
N PRO A 473 7.46 36.73 -1.07
CA PRO A 473 6.82 37.92 -0.49
C PRO A 473 6.95 37.96 1.04
N SER A 474 7.10 39.12 1.62
CA SER A 474 7.13 39.33 3.08
C SER A 474 5.74 39.55 3.67
N ALA A 475 4.79 40.04 2.87
CA ALA A 475 3.38 40.21 3.22
C ALA A 475 2.54 40.28 1.93
N ILE A 476 1.26 39.92 2.06
CA ILE A 476 0.25 40.08 1.01
C ILE A 476 -0.90 40.94 1.60
N PRO A 477 -1.30 42.04 0.98
CA PRO A 477 -2.38 42.91 1.48
C PRO A 477 -3.67 42.11 1.70
N GLY A 478 -4.32 42.27 2.86
CA GLY A 478 -5.57 41.58 3.20
C GLY A 478 -5.43 40.12 3.50
N ARG A 479 -4.22 39.60 3.67
CA ARG A 479 -3.97 38.23 4.06
C ARG A 479 -3.16 38.13 5.35
N GLN A 480 -3.43 37.08 6.14
CA GLN A 480 -2.71 36.72 7.35
C GLN A 480 -1.65 35.67 6.99
N ARG A 481 -0.42 35.85 7.46
CA ARG A 481 0.66 34.89 7.26
C ARG A 481 0.64 33.83 8.38
N VAL A 482 0.71 32.57 7.98
CA VAL A 482 0.89 31.42 8.88
C VAL A 482 2.05 30.56 8.38
N PHE A 483 2.57 29.72 9.25
CA PHE A 483 3.69 28.82 8.94
C PHE A 483 3.30 27.38 9.18
N TYR A 484 3.62 26.54 8.19
CA TYR A 484 3.39 25.12 8.25
C TYR A 484 4.73 24.36 8.10
N ARG A 485 4.98 23.41 8.99
CA ARG A 485 6.15 22.55 8.90
C ARG A 485 5.78 21.24 8.22
N VAL A 486 6.39 20.95 7.07
CA VAL A 486 6.16 19.75 6.27
C VAL A 486 6.53 18.50 7.04
N VAL A 487 5.66 17.52 7.02
CA VAL A 487 5.84 16.18 7.62
C VAL A 487 6.07 15.16 6.52
N GLY A 488 6.70 14.05 6.87
CA GLY A 488 6.92 12.96 5.90
C GLY A 488 5.60 12.44 5.34
N GLY A 489 5.52 12.39 4.01
CA GLY A 489 4.29 11.99 3.30
C GLY A 489 3.42 13.14 2.80
N ASP A 490 3.68 14.39 3.22
CA ASP A 490 2.95 15.55 2.71
C ASP A 490 3.26 15.83 1.23
N THR A 491 2.23 16.26 0.51
CA THR A 491 2.37 16.80 -0.85
C THR A 491 1.88 18.26 -0.89
N LEU A 492 2.39 19.05 -1.84
CA LEU A 492 1.94 20.43 -2.02
C LEU A 492 0.44 20.50 -2.31
N GLU A 493 -0.10 19.54 -3.04
CA GLU A 493 -1.51 19.43 -3.38
C GLU A 493 -2.37 19.18 -2.12
N ALA A 494 -1.94 18.27 -1.25
CA ALA A 494 -2.64 17.99 0.00
C ALA A 494 -2.62 19.23 0.93
N ILE A 495 -1.45 19.87 1.09
CA ILE A 495 -1.29 21.08 1.88
C ILE A 495 -2.17 22.21 1.31
N ALA A 496 -2.11 22.46 -0.02
CA ALA A 496 -2.91 23.47 -0.69
C ALA A 496 -4.41 23.27 -0.48
N SER A 497 -4.86 22.02 -0.59
CA SER A 497 -6.27 21.65 -0.37
C SER A 497 -6.73 21.97 1.05
N VAL A 498 -5.94 21.59 2.07
CA VAL A 498 -6.29 21.83 3.48
C VAL A 498 -6.31 23.32 3.81
N PHE A 499 -5.33 24.08 3.32
CA PHE A 499 -5.27 25.53 3.52
C PHE A 499 -6.16 26.33 2.55
N ARG A 500 -6.83 25.67 1.60
CA ARG A 500 -7.71 26.28 0.58
C ARG A 500 -7.00 27.37 -0.22
N VAL A 501 -5.78 27.08 -0.67
CA VAL A 501 -4.96 27.94 -1.52
C VAL A 501 -4.55 27.21 -2.80
N HIS A 502 -4.09 27.93 -3.82
CA HIS A 502 -3.57 27.28 -5.02
C HIS A 502 -2.15 26.76 -4.80
N VAL A 503 -1.82 25.62 -5.42
CA VAL A 503 -0.48 25.02 -5.35
C VAL A 503 0.59 25.97 -5.87
N ASP A 504 0.29 26.71 -6.95
CA ASP A 504 1.22 27.67 -7.54
C ASP A 504 1.47 28.88 -6.62
N ASP A 505 0.48 29.27 -5.82
CA ASP A 505 0.66 30.27 -4.77
C ASP A 505 1.67 29.77 -3.73
N LEU A 506 1.51 28.53 -3.24
CA LEU A 506 2.46 27.94 -2.29
C LEU A 506 3.87 27.86 -2.86
N ARG A 507 4.01 27.51 -4.13
CA ARG A 507 5.31 27.46 -4.82
C ARG A 507 5.95 28.85 -4.88
N SER A 508 5.18 29.86 -5.32
CA SER A 508 5.67 31.22 -5.47
C SER A 508 6.04 31.87 -4.13
N TRP A 509 5.21 31.66 -3.10
CA TRP A 509 5.46 32.22 -1.78
C TRP A 509 6.70 31.63 -1.09
N ASN A 510 7.09 30.40 -1.46
CA ASN A 510 8.17 29.67 -0.80
C ASN A 510 9.39 29.42 -1.68
N ALA A 511 9.43 30.01 -2.88
CA ALA A 511 10.51 29.82 -3.85
C ALA A 511 10.81 28.34 -4.13
N LEU A 512 9.76 27.52 -4.32
CA LEU A 512 9.88 26.09 -4.55
C LEU A 512 10.00 25.78 -6.04
N ASP A 513 10.90 24.87 -6.37
CA ASP A 513 11.02 24.31 -7.72
C ASP A 513 9.86 23.33 -7.98
N PRO A 514 9.07 23.52 -9.07
CA PRO A 514 7.94 22.64 -9.36
C PRO A 514 8.30 21.19 -9.65
N SER A 515 9.54 20.89 -10.03
CA SER A 515 10.04 19.55 -10.33
C SER A 515 10.67 18.86 -9.10
N ALA A 516 10.97 19.60 -8.03
CA ALA A 516 11.61 19.08 -6.84
C ALA A 516 10.59 18.52 -5.85
N ARG A 517 10.97 17.44 -5.15
CA ARG A 517 10.15 16.92 -4.06
C ARG A 517 10.14 17.86 -2.86
N LEU A 518 8.98 17.99 -2.25
CA LEU A 518 8.86 18.63 -0.94
C LEU A 518 9.52 17.74 0.13
N LEU A 519 10.44 18.33 0.89
CA LEU A 519 11.20 17.58 1.89
C LEU A 519 10.62 17.81 3.28
N GLU A 520 10.57 16.73 4.08
CA GLU A 520 10.21 16.78 5.50
C GLU A 520 11.07 17.82 6.25
N GLY A 521 10.43 18.55 7.17
CA GLY A 521 11.09 19.61 7.94
C GLY A 521 11.17 20.97 7.24
N THR A 522 10.86 21.05 5.94
CA THR A 522 10.71 22.33 5.24
C THR A 522 9.60 23.14 5.89
N THR A 523 9.83 24.42 6.16
CA THR A 523 8.78 25.32 6.67
C THR A 523 8.23 26.16 5.52
N LEU A 524 6.92 26.07 5.33
CA LEU A 524 6.20 26.86 4.32
C LEU A 524 5.55 28.08 4.96
N GLN A 525 5.70 29.25 4.35
CA GLN A 525 4.83 30.40 4.65
C GLN A 525 3.58 30.33 3.77
N ILE A 526 2.43 30.58 4.35
CA ILE A 526 1.13 30.49 3.70
C ILE A 526 0.34 31.75 4.03
N PHE A 527 -0.24 32.40 3.03
CA PHE A 527 -1.00 33.62 3.19
C PHE A 527 -2.50 33.36 3.04
N LEU A 528 -3.25 33.50 4.13
CA LEU A 528 -4.65 33.12 4.24
C LEU A 528 -5.56 34.34 4.42
N PRO A 529 -6.84 34.27 4.02
CA PRO A 529 -7.82 35.24 4.43
C PRO A 529 -7.90 35.34 5.96
N PRO A 530 -8.13 36.54 6.53
CA PRO A 530 -8.34 36.69 7.97
C PRO A 530 -9.52 35.83 8.47
N GLY A 531 -9.36 35.18 9.63
CA GLY A 531 -10.40 34.37 10.25
C GLY A 531 -10.60 32.97 9.68
N GLN A 532 -9.71 32.50 8.80
CA GLN A 532 -9.77 31.11 8.34
C GLN A 532 -9.57 30.13 9.51
N ASP A 533 -10.42 29.11 9.58
CA ASP A 533 -10.34 28.04 10.59
C ASP A 533 -9.10 27.16 10.33
N LEU A 534 -8.23 27.08 11.33
CA LEU A 534 -7.02 26.26 11.37
C LEU A 534 -7.09 25.13 12.42
N SER A 535 -8.27 24.85 12.95
CA SER A 535 -8.43 23.80 13.97
C SER A 535 -7.97 22.41 13.53
N GLY A 536 -8.07 22.13 12.23
CA GLY A 536 -7.64 20.88 11.59
C GLY A 536 -6.15 20.80 11.22
N VAL A 537 -5.34 21.82 11.55
CA VAL A 537 -3.94 21.96 11.11
C VAL A 537 -3.04 22.36 12.27
N VAL A 538 -1.81 21.82 12.31
CA VAL A 538 -0.75 22.34 13.17
C VAL A 538 0.02 23.40 12.41
N ALA A 539 -0.49 24.62 12.44
CA ALA A 539 0.16 25.79 11.84
C ALA A 539 0.48 26.82 12.94
N PHE A 540 1.58 27.53 12.74
CA PHE A 540 1.99 28.61 13.64
C PHE A 540 1.56 29.94 13.06
N ARG A 541 1.04 30.82 13.89
CA ARG A 541 0.79 32.21 13.53
C ARG A 541 2.09 33.00 13.61
N GLU A 542 2.12 34.15 12.98
CA GLU A 542 3.32 35.01 12.91
C GLU A 542 3.83 35.42 14.30
N GLU A 543 2.93 35.66 15.24
CA GLU A 543 3.25 36.01 16.62
C GLU A 543 3.79 34.85 17.46
N GLU A 544 3.60 33.60 17.01
CA GLU A 544 4.01 32.38 17.72
C GLU A 544 5.43 31.93 17.34
N VAL A 545 6.03 32.53 16.33
CA VAL A 545 7.33 32.13 15.79
C VAL A 545 8.33 33.28 15.82
N ARG A 546 9.63 32.93 15.73
CA ARG A 546 10.69 33.86 15.38
C ARG A 546 11.02 33.69 13.92
N ILE A 547 10.80 34.74 13.14
CA ILE A 547 11.02 34.72 11.69
C ILE A 547 12.46 35.15 11.38
N LEU A 548 13.14 34.36 10.56
CA LEU A 548 14.44 34.68 9.98
C LEU A 548 14.32 34.70 8.46
N VAL A 549 14.63 35.87 7.87
CA VAL A 549 14.63 36.00 6.41
C VAL A 549 15.91 35.37 5.86
N VAL A 550 15.75 34.38 4.98
CA VAL A 550 16.88 33.66 4.36
C VAL A 550 17.81 34.65 3.67
N GLY A 551 19.10 34.57 4.00
CA GLY A 551 20.13 35.47 3.44
C GLY A 551 20.33 36.79 4.21
N SER A 552 19.56 37.05 5.27
CA SER A 552 19.81 38.19 6.16
C SER A 552 21.00 37.94 7.10
N ASP A 553 21.58 39.00 7.62
CA ASP A 553 22.65 38.89 8.64
C ASP A 553 22.17 38.18 9.90
N GLU A 554 20.93 38.43 10.30
CA GLU A 554 20.31 37.75 11.45
C GLU A 554 20.19 36.23 11.22
N PHE A 555 19.76 35.83 10.01
CA PHE A 555 19.66 34.43 9.61
C PHE A 555 21.01 33.71 9.75
N PHE A 556 22.07 34.28 9.13
CA PHE A 556 23.41 33.68 9.19
C PHE A 556 23.96 33.67 10.62
N THR A 557 23.77 34.72 11.38
CA THR A 557 24.23 34.85 12.77
C THR A 557 23.57 33.78 13.64
N TRP A 558 22.27 33.58 13.49
CA TRP A 558 21.54 32.56 14.25
C TRP A 558 22.00 31.13 13.93
N PHE A 559 22.09 30.78 12.63
CA PHE A 559 22.49 29.43 12.21
C PHE A 559 23.95 29.11 12.57
N GLU A 560 24.82 30.08 12.53
CA GLU A 560 26.22 29.87 12.93
C GLU A 560 26.37 29.79 14.47
N ALA A 561 25.55 30.52 15.20
CA ALA A 561 25.50 30.38 16.67
C ALA A 561 25.07 28.99 17.12
N GLN A 562 24.16 28.32 16.40
CA GLN A 562 23.78 26.91 16.67
C GLN A 562 24.96 25.94 16.51
N LYS A 563 25.93 26.27 15.64
CA LYS A 563 27.16 25.50 15.42
C LYS A 563 28.28 25.92 16.38
N GLY A 564 28.00 26.73 17.39
CA GLY A 564 29.00 27.28 18.31
C GLY A 564 29.92 28.29 17.66
N ARG A 565 29.56 28.88 16.50
CA ARG A 565 30.35 29.85 15.77
C ARG A 565 29.73 31.25 15.85
N ARG A 566 30.58 32.28 15.75
CA ARG A 566 30.18 33.67 15.68
C ARG A 566 30.50 34.23 14.30
N ARG A 567 29.51 34.85 13.67
CA ARG A 567 29.68 35.61 12.41
C ARG A 567 30.25 36.98 12.71
N LEU A 568 31.33 37.35 12.03
CA LEU A 568 31.95 38.64 12.13
C LEU A 568 32.10 39.26 10.73
N VAL A 569 31.90 40.54 10.65
CA VAL A 569 32.28 41.36 9.47
C VAL A 569 33.56 42.09 9.84
N VAL A 570 34.63 41.80 9.12
CA VAL A 570 35.95 42.36 9.39
C VAL A 570 36.38 43.25 8.24
N THR A 571 37.04 44.36 8.57
CA THR A 571 37.63 45.26 7.58
C THR A 571 39.03 44.81 7.26
N VAL A 572 39.37 44.63 5.99
CA VAL A 572 40.65 44.19 5.50
C VAL A 572 41.71 45.27 5.76
N ALA A 573 42.77 44.91 6.48
CA ALA A 573 43.91 45.80 6.72
C ALA A 573 44.86 45.81 5.52
N GLU A 574 45.72 46.79 5.50
CA GLU A 574 46.77 46.88 4.47
C GLU A 574 47.69 45.63 4.51
N GLY A 575 47.87 44.99 3.36
CA GLY A 575 48.67 43.77 3.26
C GLY A 575 47.97 42.47 3.71
N GLU A 576 46.69 42.52 4.19
CA GLU A 576 45.94 41.28 4.48
C GLU A 576 45.54 40.54 3.20
N THR A 577 45.64 39.22 3.25
CA THR A 577 45.31 38.31 2.15
C THR A 577 44.31 37.26 2.62
N TRP A 578 43.67 36.56 1.67
CA TRP A 578 42.82 35.40 2.01
C TRP A 578 43.57 34.34 2.85
N GLN A 579 44.86 34.16 2.60
CA GLN A 579 45.72 33.24 3.35
C GLN A 579 45.96 33.73 4.78
N SER A 580 46.16 35.04 4.97
CA SER A 580 46.34 35.59 6.32
C SER A 580 45.05 35.51 7.13
N LEU A 581 43.86 35.81 6.51
CA LEU A 581 42.58 35.66 7.15
C LEU A 581 42.25 34.19 7.45
N SER A 582 42.58 33.28 6.55
CA SER A 582 42.43 31.83 6.75
C SER A 582 43.16 31.39 8.02
N ARG A 583 44.42 31.77 8.18
CA ARG A 583 45.24 31.47 9.37
C ARG A 583 44.71 32.14 10.64
N LYS A 584 44.39 33.43 10.55
CA LYS A 584 43.93 34.26 11.68
C LYS A 584 42.64 33.73 12.31
N TYR A 585 41.67 33.25 11.47
CA TYR A 585 40.36 32.82 11.92
C TYR A 585 40.17 31.30 11.89
N GLY A 586 41.19 30.51 11.53
CA GLY A 586 41.13 29.06 11.48
C GLY A 586 40.16 28.52 10.43
N LEU A 587 39.94 29.23 9.32
CA LEU A 587 39.01 28.89 8.27
C LEU A 587 39.76 28.42 7.01
N SER A 588 39.25 27.39 6.33
CA SER A 588 39.82 27.01 5.04
C SER A 588 39.55 28.07 3.97
N LEU A 589 40.43 28.23 2.98
CA LEU A 589 40.24 29.14 1.86
C LEU A 589 38.93 28.88 1.12
N GLY A 590 38.60 27.62 0.83
CA GLY A 590 37.31 27.26 0.19
C GLY A 590 36.10 27.61 1.03
N LEU A 591 36.19 27.65 2.37
CA LEU A 591 35.12 28.15 3.22
C LEU A 591 34.98 29.66 3.14
N LEU A 592 36.10 30.42 3.13
CA LEU A 592 36.11 31.86 2.96
C LEU A 592 35.55 32.29 1.61
N GLU A 593 35.91 31.57 0.51
CA GLU A 593 35.33 31.80 -0.81
C GLU A 593 33.82 31.64 -0.81
N ARG A 594 33.33 30.52 -0.24
CA ARG A 594 31.90 30.21 -0.17
C ARG A 594 31.12 31.23 0.66
N ILE A 595 31.69 31.70 1.79
CA ILE A 595 31.08 32.66 2.66
C ILE A 595 30.97 34.04 1.94
N ASN A 596 32.05 34.44 1.28
CA ASN A 596 32.15 35.75 0.66
C ASN A 596 31.73 35.76 -0.82
N ARG A 597 31.42 34.59 -1.42
CA ARG A 597 31.06 34.44 -2.83
C ARG A 597 32.08 35.02 -3.79
N ARG A 598 33.35 34.85 -3.46
CA ARG A 598 34.47 35.43 -4.19
C ARG A 598 35.64 34.46 -4.17
N SER A 599 36.40 34.38 -5.29
CA SER A 599 37.58 33.51 -5.35
C SER A 599 38.72 34.04 -4.46
N HIS A 600 39.40 33.15 -3.79
CA HIS A 600 40.59 33.51 -3.02
C HIS A 600 41.77 33.93 -3.90
N THR A 601 41.70 33.75 -5.22
CA THR A 601 42.68 34.24 -6.18
C THR A 601 42.51 35.75 -6.49
N GLU A 602 41.34 36.33 -6.19
CA GLU A 602 41.14 37.75 -6.29
C GLU A 602 41.75 38.47 -5.09
N PRO A 603 42.62 39.49 -5.30
CA PRO A 603 43.26 40.19 -4.19
C PRO A 603 42.24 40.96 -3.35
N LEU A 604 42.43 40.97 -2.03
CA LEU A 604 41.68 41.81 -1.12
C LEU A 604 42.18 43.26 -1.21
N ARG A 605 41.25 44.19 -1.07
CA ARG A 605 41.58 45.65 -1.06
C ARG A 605 41.56 46.15 0.38
N PRO A 606 42.52 46.94 0.80
CA PRO A 606 42.49 47.61 2.10
C PRO A 606 41.20 48.40 2.26
N GLY A 607 40.53 48.28 3.41
CA GLY A 607 39.28 48.97 3.71
C GLY A 607 38.01 48.25 3.24
N GLU A 608 38.09 47.24 2.41
CA GLU A 608 36.91 46.40 2.10
C GLU A 608 36.51 45.50 3.28
N THR A 609 35.25 45.06 3.29
CA THR A 609 34.72 44.19 4.34
C THR A 609 34.58 42.75 3.86
N VAL A 610 34.98 41.81 4.68
CA VAL A 610 34.78 40.36 4.45
C VAL A 610 34.12 39.73 5.66
N VAL A 611 33.34 38.65 5.42
CA VAL A 611 32.68 37.87 6.47
C VAL A 611 33.56 36.71 6.85
N VAL A 612 33.73 36.53 8.16
CA VAL A 612 34.44 35.36 8.74
C VAL A 612 33.62 34.74 9.86
N TYR A 613 33.83 33.47 10.12
CA TYR A 613 33.21 32.76 11.24
C TYR A 613 34.31 32.32 12.22
N THR A 614 34.10 32.56 13.51
CA THR A 614 35.04 32.15 14.56
C THR A 614 34.39 31.22 15.56
N SER A 615 35.13 30.40 16.27
CA SER A 615 34.63 29.67 17.43
C SER A 615 34.31 30.65 18.57
N LYS A 616 33.31 30.32 19.41
CA LYS A 616 32.91 31.17 20.57
C LYS A 616 34.07 31.40 21.57
N ALA A 617 35.12 30.58 21.52
CA ALA A 617 36.27 30.66 22.43
C ALA A 617 37.33 31.69 22.01
N ASP A 618 37.36 32.10 20.74
CA ASP A 618 38.40 33.04 20.23
C ASP A 618 37.89 34.49 20.21
N THR A 619 37.76 35.09 21.36
CA THR A 619 37.41 36.54 21.47
C THR A 619 38.62 37.43 21.57
N THR A 620 39.85 36.90 21.58
CA THR A 620 41.06 37.71 21.58
C THR A 620 41.80 37.53 20.24
N PRO A 621 42.15 38.60 19.52
CA PRO A 621 43.05 38.47 18.37
C PRO A 621 44.34 37.88 18.87
N ARG A 622 44.78 36.73 18.38
CA ARG A 622 46.13 36.25 18.61
C ARG A 622 47.07 37.33 18.10
N SER A 623 47.65 38.08 19.03
CA SER A 623 48.79 38.95 18.73
C SER A 623 49.93 38.07 18.23
N LEU A 624 50.33 38.26 16.99
CA LEU A 624 51.55 37.70 16.46
C LEU A 624 52.70 38.24 17.32
N ASN A 625 53.21 37.46 18.25
CA ASN A 625 54.49 37.77 18.90
C ASN A 625 55.54 37.84 17.83
N LYS A 626 56.10 39.04 17.67
CA LYS A 626 57.39 39.25 17.07
C LYS A 626 58.46 38.65 18.01
N ALA A 627 58.84 37.42 17.72
CA ALA A 627 60.11 36.87 18.23
C ALA A 627 60.43 35.64 17.35
N ASP A 628 61.27 35.90 16.38
CA ASP A 628 62.43 35.11 15.98
C ASP A 628 63.01 35.70 14.69
N GLU A 629 63.62 36.86 14.87
CA GLU A 629 64.83 37.23 14.12
C GLU A 629 65.99 36.82 15.04
N THR A 630 66.64 35.71 14.78
CA THR A 630 68.14 35.55 14.90
C THR A 630 68.47 34.05 14.70
N ILE A 631 69.26 33.85 13.68
CA ILE A 631 70.22 32.86 13.22
C ILE A 631 69.78 32.14 11.95
#